data_701df3f41537e80492f934aa151f00b6
#
_entry.id   701df3f41537e80492f934aa151f00b6
#
_cell.length_a   1.000
_cell.length_b   1.000
_cell.length_c   1.000
_cell.angle_alpha   90.00
_cell.angle_beta   90.00
_cell.angle_gamma   90.00
#
_symmetry.space_group_name_H-M   'P 1'
#
loop_
_entity.id
_entity.type
_entity.pdbx_description
1 polymer ?
#
loop_
_entity_poly.entity_id
_entity_poly.type
_entity_poly.pdbx_seq_one_letter_code
_entity_poly.pdbx_strand_id
1 'polypeptide(L)'
;VKQIGDRATVMRDGATVGVFDIASVTKEELVESMIGRAVQARPPRRHNPGSGPLLHVRRAAIPGVIDIDDITVGRGEIVGLAGLGGAGRSTLLATIFGDRKADLDMTLGDEHIVSLTPRTAVGLGIGLVPEDRKRQGLFLEQSILRNAAIAALTPFRINPMARAREVCHPPLTRLGVKFASVDQPVGLLSGGNQQKVVLAKWMARGIDLLLLDEPTRGLDIGAKADLFEQVHA
;
A
#
# COMPACT_ATOMS: atom_id res chain seq x y z
N VAL A 1 -17.79 1.10 -20.23
CA VAL A 1 -19.21 0.68 -20.38
C VAL A 1 -20.03 1.89 -20.85
N LYS A 2 -20.03 3.02 -20.13
CA LYS A 2 -20.85 4.23 -20.47
C LYS A 2 -20.62 4.83 -21.87
N GLN A 3 -19.51 4.54 -22.51
CA GLN A 3 -19.18 5.08 -23.85
C GLN A 3 -19.65 4.19 -25.00
N ILE A 4 -19.91 2.91 -24.75
CA ILE A 4 -20.12 1.91 -25.80
C ILE A 4 -21.31 0.98 -25.56
N GLY A 5 -21.96 1.04 -24.40
CA GLY A 5 -23.05 0.11 -24.04
C GLY A 5 -24.39 0.82 -23.96
N ASP A 6 -25.47 0.10 -24.26
CA ASP A 6 -26.84 0.56 -24.09
C ASP A 6 -27.36 0.21 -22.70
N ARG A 7 -27.01 -0.97 -22.21
CA ARG A 7 -27.38 -1.50 -20.87
C ARG A 7 -26.18 -2.08 -20.15
N ALA A 8 -26.17 -1.98 -18.82
CA ALA A 8 -25.19 -2.61 -17.95
C ALA A 8 -25.89 -3.59 -17.00
N THR A 9 -25.46 -4.85 -17.01
CA THR A 9 -25.85 -5.83 -15.99
C THR A 9 -24.75 -5.85 -14.94
N VAL A 10 -25.09 -5.50 -13.70
CA VAL A 10 -24.16 -5.56 -12.57
C VAL A 10 -24.27 -6.92 -11.90
N MET A 11 -23.12 -7.56 -11.71
CA MET A 11 -22.99 -8.85 -11.03
C MET A 11 -22.13 -8.69 -9.77
N ARG A 12 -22.51 -9.40 -8.70
CA ARG A 12 -21.76 -9.46 -7.45
C ARG A 12 -21.93 -10.84 -6.83
N ASP A 13 -20.83 -11.44 -6.37
CA ASP A 13 -20.82 -12.77 -5.72
C ASP A 13 -21.52 -13.87 -6.57
N GLY A 14 -21.38 -13.80 -7.89
CA GLY A 14 -21.96 -14.74 -8.83
C GLY A 14 -23.46 -14.53 -9.14
N ALA A 15 -24.09 -13.50 -8.59
CA ALA A 15 -25.49 -13.16 -8.82
C ALA A 15 -25.66 -11.82 -9.55
N THR A 16 -26.74 -11.67 -10.34
CA THR A 16 -27.12 -10.39 -10.91
C THR A 16 -27.76 -9.52 -9.82
N VAL A 17 -27.19 -8.32 -9.62
CA VAL A 17 -27.67 -7.33 -8.65
C VAL A 17 -28.65 -6.37 -9.28
N GLY A 18 -28.48 -6.04 -10.56
CA GLY A 18 -29.38 -5.15 -11.29
C GLY A 18 -29.00 -5.01 -12.76
N VAL A 19 -29.97 -4.53 -13.55
CA VAL A 19 -29.79 -4.14 -14.95
C VAL A 19 -30.13 -2.67 -15.07
N PHE A 20 -29.21 -1.89 -15.62
CA PHE A 20 -29.31 -0.43 -15.70
C PHE A 20 -29.25 0.03 -17.15
N ASP A 21 -30.05 1.01 -17.48
CA ASP A 21 -29.93 1.75 -18.72
C ASP A 21 -28.76 2.72 -18.62
N ILE A 22 -27.81 2.63 -19.56
CA ILE A 22 -26.58 3.43 -19.55
C ILE A 22 -26.88 4.92 -19.76
N ALA A 23 -27.95 5.29 -20.44
CA ALA A 23 -28.33 6.67 -20.67
C ALA A 23 -28.75 7.36 -19.36
N SER A 24 -29.39 6.65 -18.44
CA SER A 24 -29.95 7.19 -17.21
C SER A 24 -29.13 6.99 -15.96
N VAL A 25 -28.36 5.87 -15.86
CA VAL A 25 -27.59 5.52 -14.67
C VAL A 25 -26.32 6.37 -14.54
N THR A 26 -25.97 6.80 -13.33
CA THR A 26 -24.70 7.47 -13.05
C THR A 26 -23.56 6.45 -12.88
N LYS A 27 -22.32 6.94 -12.95
CA LYS A 27 -21.14 6.10 -12.68
C LYS A 27 -21.13 5.64 -11.22
N GLU A 28 -21.51 6.54 -10.33
CA GLU A 28 -21.56 6.35 -8.89
C GLU A 28 -22.57 5.26 -8.52
N GLU A 29 -23.77 5.27 -9.10
CA GLU A 29 -24.80 4.24 -8.90
C GLU A 29 -24.36 2.88 -9.38
N LEU A 30 -23.67 2.78 -10.53
CA LEU A 30 -23.09 1.50 -10.98
C LEU A 30 -22.04 0.98 -10.01
N VAL A 31 -21.14 1.84 -9.55
CA VAL A 31 -20.09 1.49 -8.58
C VAL A 31 -20.70 1.06 -7.25
N GLU A 32 -21.69 1.79 -6.75
CA GLU A 32 -22.42 1.45 -5.52
C GLU A 32 -23.09 0.07 -5.62
N SER A 33 -23.73 -0.21 -6.74
CA SER A 33 -24.35 -1.51 -7.00
C SER A 33 -23.34 -2.65 -7.04
N MET A 34 -22.13 -2.42 -7.60
CA MET A 34 -21.04 -3.39 -7.65
C MET A 34 -20.47 -3.67 -6.26
N ILE A 35 -20.29 -2.65 -5.42
CA ILE A 35 -19.68 -2.74 -4.08
C ILE A 35 -20.72 -3.14 -3.03
N GLY A 36 -21.99 -2.76 -3.22
CA GLY A 36 -23.10 -3.01 -2.28
C GLY A 36 -23.20 -1.99 -1.15
N ARG A 37 -22.45 -0.89 -1.24
CA ARG A 37 -22.49 0.26 -0.31
C ARG A 37 -22.08 1.53 -1.03
N ALA A 38 -22.58 2.68 -0.56
CA ALA A 38 -22.17 3.98 -1.06
C ALA A 38 -20.66 4.19 -0.85
N VAL A 39 -19.98 4.61 -1.91
CA VAL A 39 -18.59 5.09 -1.81
C VAL A 39 -18.65 6.55 -1.40
N GLN A 40 -18.57 6.81 -0.11
CA GLN A 40 -18.49 8.17 0.39
C GLN A 40 -17.14 8.78 0.03
N ALA A 41 -17.15 9.89 -0.70
CA ALA A 41 -15.97 10.74 -0.82
C ALA A 41 -15.65 11.28 0.57
N ARG A 42 -14.55 10.83 1.17
CA ARG A 42 -14.10 11.41 2.44
C ARG A 42 -13.52 12.79 2.20
N PRO A 43 -13.81 13.77 3.06
CA PRO A 43 -13.13 15.06 2.99
C PRO A 43 -11.61 14.84 3.16
N PRO A 44 -10.78 15.67 2.51
CA PRO A 44 -9.34 15.58 2.68
C PRO A 44 -8.97 15.69 4.16
N ARG A 45 -8.06 14.84 4.61
CA ARG A 45 -7.53 14.86 5.99
C ARG A 45 -6.87 16.22 6.21
N ARG A 46 -7.23 16.91 7.28
CA ARG A 46 -6.50 18.12 7.67
C ARG A 46 -5.16 17.68 8.26
N HIS A 47 -4.10 17.90 7.53
CA HIS A 47 -2.75 17.77 8.07
C HIS A 47 -2.53 18.86 9.12
N ASN A 48 -1.96 18.48 10.27
CA ASN A 48 -1.54 19.45 11.27
C ASN A 48 -0.03 19.73 11.08
N PRO A 49 0.36 20.85 10.46
CA PRO A 49 1.74 21.12 10.05
C PRO A 49 2.70 21.42 11.21
N GLY A 50 2.26 21.29 12.48
CA GLY A 50 3.02 21.78 13.64
C GLY A 50 4.23 20.95 14.07
N SER A 51 4.55 19.80 13.44
CA SER A 51 5.60 18.89 13.91
C SER A 51 6.85 18.81 13.03
N GLY A 52 7.00 19.68 12.04
CA GLY A 52 8.11 19.66 11.09
C GLY A 52 8.07 18.50 10.07
N PRO A 53 9.00 18.46 9.12
CA PRO A 53 9.08 17.40 8.13
C PRO A 53 9.50 16.07 8.77
N LEU A 54 8.85 14.96 8.36
CA LEU A 54 9.32 13.62 8.65
C LEU A 54 10.39 13.20 7.65
N LEU A 55 10.13 13.41 6.35
CA LEU A 55 11.07 13.16 5.27
C LEU A 55 11.33 14.45 4.50
N HIS A 56 12.61 14.72 4.21
CA HIS A 56 13.01 15.74 3.24
C HIS A 56 14.06 15.14 2.31
N VAL A 57 13.70 14.93 1.05
CA VAL A 57 14.62 14.52 -0.03
C VAL A 57 15.12 15.79 -0.71
N ARG A 58 16.35 16.20 -0.43
CA ARG A 58 16.97 17.34 -1.09
C ARG A 58 17.43 16.98 -2.49
N ARG A 59 17.85 15.74 -2.70
CA ARG A 59 18.26 15.22 -3.98
C ARG A 59 18.09 13.71 -4.07
N ALA A 60 17.57 13.24 -5.20
CA ALA A 60 17.60 11.83 -5.59
C ALA A 60 17.81 11.73 -7.09
N ALA A 61 19.05 11.42 -7.53
CA ALA A 61 19.40 11.40 -8.93
C ALA A 61 20.03 10.08 -9.36
N ILE A 62 19.56 9.57 -10.50
CA ILE A 62 20.16 8.44 -11.25
C ILE A 62 20.33 8.92 -12.69
N PRO A 63 21.56 9.02 -13.21
CA PRO A 63 21.83 9.60 -14.53
C PRO A 63 20.96 8.96 -15.63
N GLY A 64 20.24 9.78 -16.39
CA GLY A 64 19.36 9.35 -17.48
C GLY A 64 18.07 8.66 -17.03
N VAL A 65 17.76 8.59 -15.74
CA VAL A 65 16.56 7.89 -15.21
C VAL A 65 15.69 8.84 -14.38
N ILE A 66 16.22 9.43 -13.33
CA ILE A 66 15.53 10.43 -12.49
C ILE A 66 16.52 11.52 -12.07
N ASP A 67 16.01 12.73 -11.92
CA ASP A 67 16.70 13.85 -11.29
C ASP A 67 15.62 14.64 -10.53
N ILE A 68 15.55 14.40 -9.23
CA ILE A 68 14.47 14.86 -8.35
C ILE A 68 15.09 15.67 -7.22
N ASP A 69 14.55 16.88 -7.03
CA ASP A 69 14.92 17.78 -5.96
C ASP A 69 13.68 18.15 -5.13
N ASP A 70 13.92 18.41 -3.85
CA ASP A 70 13.00 19.07 -2.90
C ASP A 70 11.62 18.42 -2.75
N ILE A 71 11.60 17.17 -2.25
CA ILE A 71 10.36 16.52 -1.80
C ILE A 71 10.32 16.53 -0.29
N THR A 72 9.27 17.11 0.27
CA THR A 72 9.04 17.13 1.72
C THR A 72 7.74 16.40 2.08
N VAL A 73 7.79 15.60 3.14
CA VAL A 73 6.62 14.90 3.72
C VAL A 73 6.58 15.18 5.22
N GLY A 74 5.49 15.75 5.70
CA GLY A 74 5.23 16.01 7.11
C GLY A 74 4.77 14.77 7.87
N ARG A 75 4.83 14.83 9.21
CA ARG A 75 4.27 13.75 10.05
C ARG A 75 2.76 13.66 9.88
N GLY A 76 2.26 12.45 9.57
CA GLY A 76 0.84 12.20 9.33
C GLY A 76 0.31 12.77 8.01
N GLU A 77 1.18 13.30 7.15
CA GLU A 77 0.84 13.78 5.81
C GLU A 77 0.78 12.64 4.79
N ILE A 78 -0.10 12.77 3.82
CA ILE A 78 -0.18 11.89 2.66
C ILE A 78 0.19 12.73 1.43
N VAL A 79 1.36 12.47 0.86
CA VAL A 79 1.84 13.13 -0.36
C VAL A 79 1.64 12.23 -1.55
N GLY A 80 0.95 12.73 -2.57
CA GLY A 80 0.71 12.01 -3.83
C GLY A 80 1.76 12.34 -4.89
N LEU A 81 2.42 11.31 -5.44
CA LEU A 81 3.31 11.44 -6.59
C LEU A 81 2.52 11.19 -7.87
N ALA A 82 2.33 12.22 -8.70
CA ALA A 82 1.63 12.15 -9.97
C ALA A 82 2.63 12.19 -11.15
N GLY A 83 2.29 11.50 -12.24
CA GLY A 83 3.11 11.47 -13.46
C GLY A 83 2.66 10.37 -14.42
N LEU A 84 3.06 10.50 -15.67
CA LEU A 84 2.80 9.48 -16.70
C LEU A 84 3.54 8.16 -16.41
N GLY A 85 3.15 7.08 -17.09
CA GLY A 85 3.91 5.84 -17.06
C GLY A 85 5.37 6.09 -17.48
N GLY A 86 6.33 5.59 -16.70
CA GLY A 86 7.76 5.81 -16.94
C GLY A 86 8.33 7.13 -16.39
N ALA A 87 7.54 7.97 -15.71
CA ALA A 87 8.02 9.23 -15.13
C ALA A 87 8.96 9.09 -13.92
N GLY A 88 9.36 7.86 -13.56
CA GLY A 88 10.32 7.62 -12.48
C GLY A 88 9.74 7.49 -11.07
N ARG A 89 8.40 7.50 -10.89
CA ARG A 89 7.76 7.39 -9.57
C ARG A 89 8.22 6.17 -8.77
N SER A 90 8.12 4.97 -9.36
CA SER A 90 8.57 3.72 -8.75
C SER A 90 10.08 3.72 -8.47
N THR A 91 10.87 4.31 -9.39
CA THR A 91 12.32 4.45 -9.22
C THR A 91 12.65 5.34 -8.02
N LEU A 92 11.95 6.46 -7.85
CA LEU A 92 12.12 7.34 -6.70
C LEU A 92 11.79 6.61 -5.38
N LEU A 93 10.64 5.91 -5.31
CA LEU A 93 10.26 5.16 -4.11
C LEU A 93 11.27 4.04 -3.79
N ALA A 94 11.75 3.32 -4.81
CA ALA A 94 12.80 2.31 -4.66
C ALA A 94 14.14 2.92 -4.21
N THR A 95 14.46 4.14 -4.65
CA THR A 95 15.65 4.89 -4.21
C THR A 95 15.55 5.29 -2.73
N ILE A 96 14.41 5.86 -2.32
CA ILE A 96 14.16 6.24 -0.91
C ILE A 96 14.17 4.98 0.00
N PHE A 97 13.74 3.83 -0.51
CA PHE A 97 13.80 2.55 0.21
C PHE A 97 15.19 1.90 0.19
N GLY A 98 16.13 2.41 -0.61
CA GLY A 98 17.48 1.86 -0.72
C GLY A 98 17.62 0.65 -1.63
N ASP A 99 16.61 0.33 -2.45
CA ASP A 99 16.65 -0.76 -3.45
C ASP A 99 17.34 -0.32 -4.76
N ARG A 100 17.52 0.97 -4.96
CA ARG A 100 18.25 1.57 -6.09
C ARG A 100 19.36 2.46 -5.60
N LYS A 101 20.56 2.28 -6.17
CA LYS A 101 21.68 3.19 -5.95
C LYS A 101 21.46 4.49 -6.69
N ALA A 102 21.63 5.61 -6.03
CA ALA A 102 21.44 6.95 -6.56
C ALA A 102 22.41 7.93 -5.88
N ASP A 103 22.59 9.10 -6.48
CA ASP A 103 23.06 10.27 -5.75
C ASP A 103 21.90 10.76 -4.87
N LEU A 104 22.00 10.44 -3.57
CA LEU A 104 20.91 10.61 -2.60
C LEU A 104 21.38 11.56 -1.49
N ASP A 105 20.59 12.57 -1.23
CA ASP A 105 20.69 13.46 -0.08
C ASP A 105 19.29 13.65 0.52
N MET A 106 19.03 13.03 1.67
CA MET A 106 17.74 13.17 2.35
C MET A 106 17.92 13.19 3.87
N THR A 107 16.89 13.69 4.57
CA THR A 107 16.75 13.53 6.02
C THR A 107 15.47 12.78 6.35
N LEU A 108 15.53 11.92 7.37
CA LEU A 108 14.37 11.26 7.97
C LEU A 108 14.36 11.60 9.48
N GLY A 109 13.40 12.41 9.90
CA GLY A 109 13.49 13.06 11.21
C GLY A 109 14.78 13.88 11.31
N ASP A 110 15.60 13.54 12.30
CA ASP A 110 16.89 14.22 12.53
C ASP A 110 18.07 13.51 11.84
N GLU A 111 17.85 12.36 11.18
CA GLU A 111 18.92 11.60 10.55
C GLU A 111 19.19 12.05 9.12
N HIS A 112 20.44 12.41 8.83
CA HIS A 112 20.93 12.72 7.48
C HIS A 112 21.41 11.44 6.78
N ILE A 113 20.91 11.20 5.57
CA ILE A 113 21.07 9.96 4.83
C ILE A 113 21.55 10.27 3.42
N VAL A 114 22.72 9.73 3.05
CA VAL A 114 23.31 9.84 1.71
C VAL A 114 23.42 8.48 1.00
N SER A 115 23.12 7.39 1.71
CA SER A 115 23.11 6.04 1.14
C SER A 115 22.25 5.13 2.01
N LEU A 116 21.47 4.29 1.37
CA LEU A 116 20.59 3.32 2.02
C LEU A 116 20.67 1.94 1.38
N THR A 117 20.33 0.94 2.17
CA THR A 117 19.96 -0.39 1.73
C THR A 117 18.55 -0.70 2.24
N PRO A 118 17.79 -1.63 1.66
CA PRO A 118 16.47 -1.99 2.18
C PRO A 118 16.50 -2.40 3.66
N ARG A 119 17.58 -3.06 4.09
CA ARG A 119 17.75 -3.46 5.49
C ARG A 119 17.88 -2.26 6.43
N THR A 120 18.68 -1.27 6.07
CA THR A 120 18.83 -0.04 6.86
C THR A 120 17.58 0.82 6.80
N ALA A 121 16.91 0.93 5.65
CA ALA A 121 15.64 1.63 5.51
C ALA A 121 14.55 1.05 6.46
N VAL A 122 14.40 -0.28 6.50
CA VAL A 122 13.49 -0.94 7.45
C VAL A 122 13.91 -0.69 8.91
N GLY A 123 15.21 -0.64 9.19
CA GLY A 123 15.75 -0.27 10.51
C GLY A 123 15.35 1.14 10.94
N LEU A 124 15.32 2.08 10.01
CA LEU A 124 14.92 3.48 10.20
C LEU A 124 13.40 3.70 10.16
N GLY A 125 12.61 2.64 10.07
CA GLY A 125 11.15 2.76 10.06
C GLY A 125 10.54 3.11 8.70
N ILE A 126 11.25 2.87 7.59
CA ILE A 126 10.70 3.02 6.23
C ILE A 126 10.17 1.68 5.75
N GLY A 127 8.94 1.67 5.23
CA GLY A 127 8.30 0.51 4.58
C GLY A 127 7.95 0.80 3.13
N LEU A 128 8.03 -0.23 2.26
CA LEU A 128 7.64 -0.13 0.85
C LEU A 128 6.58 -1.18 0.49
N VAL A 129 5.45 -0.71 -0.03
CA VAL A 129 4.45 -1.53 -0.71
C VAL A 129 4.74 -1.44 -2.21
N PRO A 130 5.24 -2.51 -2.84
CA PRO A 130 5.64 -2.47 -4.24
C PRO A 130 4.44 -2.56 -5.19
N GLU A 131 4.64 -2.14 -6.44
CA GLU A 131 3.65 -2.22 -7.52
C GLU A 131 3.21 -3.67 -7.81
N ASP A 132 4.15 -4.61 -7.88
CA ASP A 132 3.87 -6.04 -8.06
C ASP A 132 4.01 -6.79 -6.73
N ARG A 133 2.91 -6.81 -5.96
CA ARG A 133 2.87 -7.51 -4.67
C ARG A 133 3.17 -8.99 -4.76
N LYS A 134 2.84 -9.65 -5.88
CA LYS A 134 3.04 -11.10 -6.05
C LYS A 134 4.50 -11.47 -6.22
N ARG A 135 5.28 -10.63 -6.90
CA ARG A 135 6.70 -10.86 -7.18
C ARG A 135 7.63 -10.25 -6.13
N GLN A 136 7.23 -9.12 -5.52
CA GLN A 136 8.10 -8.30 -4.68
C GLN A 136 7.57 -8.15 -3.24
N GLY A 137 6.27 -8.30 -3.03
CA GLY A 137 5.64 -8.03 -1.73
C GLY A 137 5.38 -9.25 -0.87
N LEU A 138 5.20 -10.44 -1.48
CA LEU A 138 4.73 -11.65 -0.83
C LEU A 138 5.50 -12.90 -1.29
N PHE A 139 5.61 -13.86 -0.39
CA PHE A 139 6.01 -15.24 -0.67
C PHE A 139 4.74 -16.08 -0.78
N LEU A 140 4.25 -16.32 -1.99
CA LEU A 140 2.92 -16.87 -2.26
C LEU A 140 2.67 -18.25 -1.63
N GLU A 141 3.69 -19.09 -1.58
CA GLU A 141 3.66 -20.44 -0.99
C GLU A 141 3.75 -20.43 0.55
N GLN A 142 4.14 -19.31 1.14
CA GLN A 142 4.26 -19.18 2.58
C GLN A 142 2.94 -18.73 3.21
N SER A 143 2.77 -19.06 4.50
CA SER A 143 1.56 -18.70 5.23
C SER A 143 1.35 -17.18 5.33
N ILE A 144 0.10 -16.77 5.56
CA ILE A 144 -0.26 -15.38 5.85
C ILE A 144 0.55 -14.87 7.03
N LEU A 145 0.66 -15.67 8.09
CA LEU A 145 1.42 -15.29 9.28
C LEU A 145 2.89 -15.02 8.97
N ARG A 146 3.56 -15.88 8.21
CA ARG A 146 4.96 -15.68 7.84
C ARG A 146 5.16 -14.43 7.00
N ASN A 147 4.28 -14.19 6.03
CA ASN A 147 4.31 -12.98 5.21
C ASN A 147 4.13 -11.71 6.04
N ALA A 148 3.16 -11.69 6.96
CA ALA A 148 2.92 -10.54 7.83
C ALA A 148 4.06 -10.31 8.83
N ALA A 149 4.74 -11.36 9.28
CA ALA A 149 5.76 -11.27 10.32
C ALA A 149 7.18 -10.96 9.81
N ILE A 150 7.46 -11.15 8.51
CA ILE A 150 8.83 -11.17 7.99
C ILE A 150 9.61 -9.88 8.24
N ALA A 151 8.95 -8.73 8.26
CA ALA A 151 9.58 -7.44 8.54
C ALA A 151 9.69 -7.12 10.04
N ALA A 152 8.86 -7.76 10.88
CA ALA A 152 8.75 -7.48 12.30
C ALA A 152 9.63 -8.41 13.16
N LEU A 153 9.94 -9.61 12.67
CA LEU A 153 10.72 -10.59 13.44
C LEU A 153 12.22 -10.35 13.29
N THR A 154 12.89 -10.19 14.42
CA THR A 154 14.36 -10.29 14.48
C THR A 154 14.80 -11.75 14.50
N PRO A 155 15.91 -12.14 13.81
CA PRO A 155 16.25 -13.54 13.51
C PRO A 155 16.53 -14.46 14.71
N PHE A 156 16.63 -13.98 15.94
CA PHE A 156 17.19 -14.76 17.05
C PHE A 156 16.37 -14.71 18.35
N ARG A 157 15.05 -14.92 18.24
CA ARG A 157 14.24 -14.99 19.47
C ARG A 157 13.63 -16.37 19.68
N ILE A 158 13.55 -16.77 20.96
CA ILE A 158 12.86 -17.96 21.41
C ILE A 158 11.40 -17.90 20.98
N ASN A 159 10.90 -18.98 20.34
CA ASN A 159 9.54 -19.14 19.85
C ASN A 159 9.06 -18.04 18.86
N PRO A 160 9.71 -17.88 17.70
CA PRO A 160 9.40 -16.81 16.77
C PRO A 160 7.96 -16.86 16.23
N MET A 161 7.34 -18.05 16.15
CA MET A 161 5.97 -18.18 15.64
C MET A 161 4.90 -17.73 16.63
N ALA A 162 5.08 -17.95 17.94
CA ALA A 162 4.17 -17.41 18.95
C ALA A 162 4.23 -15.88 18.96
N ARG A 163 5.44 -15.32 18.92
CA ARG A 163 5.63 -13.87 18.82
C ARG A 163 5.06 -13.29 17.52
N ALA A 164 5.21 -14.00 16.40
CA ALA A 164 4.61 -13.61 15.14
C ALA A 164 3.08 -13.50 15.23
N ARG A 165 2.42 -14.48 15.84
CA ARG A 165 0.95 -14.43 16.05
C ARG A 165 0.54 -13.22 16.89
N GLU A 166 1.23 -12.97 18.00
CA GLU A 166 0.97 -11.84 18.87
C GLU A 166 1.09 -10.49 18.14
N VAL A 167 2.16 -10.29 17.36
CA VAL A 167 2.47 -9.01 16.70
C VAL A 167 1.63 -8.81 15.43
N CYS A 168 1.32 -9.88 14.68
CA CYS A 168 0.66 -9.76 13.38
C CYS A 168 -0.86 -9.87 13.43
N HIS A 169 -1.43 -10.52 14.47
CA HIS A 169 -2.88 -10.68 14.56
C HIS A 169 -3.63 -9.35 14.63
N PRO A 170 -3.23 -8.36 15.46
CA PRO A 170 -3.91 -7.07 15.51
C PRO A 170 -3.93 -6.32 14.16
N PRO A 171 -2.81 -6.16 13.40
CA PRO A 171 -2.84 -5.57 12.07
C PRO A 171 -3.71 -6.33 11.06
N LEU A 172 -3.64 -7.65 11.02
CA LEU A 172 -4.48 -8.47 10.13
C LEU A 172 -5.98 -8.26 10.41
N THR A 173 -6.36 -8.21 11.68
CA THR A 173 -7.74 -7.96 12.12
C THR A 173 -8.17 -6.53 11.80
N ARG A 174 -7.33 -5.52 12.12
CA ARG A 174 -7.61 -4.10 11.85
C ARG A 174 -7.85 -3.84 10.36
N LEU A 175 -7.06 -4.48 9.49
CA LEU A 175 -7.22 -4.38 8.05
C LEU A 175 -8.37 -5.25 7.49
N GLY A 176 -9.03 -6.04 8.33
CA GLY A 176 -10.12 -6.92 7.91
C GLY A 176 -9.68 -7.94 6.85
N VAL A 177 -8.51 -8.57 7.04
CA VAL A 177 -8.05 -9.63 6.13
C VAL A 177 -8.95 -10.85 6.29
N LYS A 178 -9.55 -11.31 5.20
CA LYS A 178 -10.43 -12.50 5.19
C LYS A 178 -9.62 -13.74 4.86
N PHE A 179 -9.59 -14.71 5.77
CA PHE A 179 -8.90 -16.00 5.61
C PHE A 179 -9.59 -17.10 6.45
N ALA A 180 -9.42 -18.34 6.06
CA ALA A 180 -9.91 -19.49 6.85
C ALA A 180 -8.94 -19.83 7.98
N SER A 181 -7.63 -19.75 7.71
CA SER A 181 -6.56 -19.94 8.69
C SER A 181 -5.38 -19.01 8.39
N VAL A 182 -4.77 -18.45 9.42
CA VAL A 182 -3.55 -17.62 9.30
C VAL A 182 -2.35 -18.45 8.81
N ASP A 183 -2.41 -19.76 8.93
CA ASP A 183 -1.38 -20.69 8.50
C ASP A 183 -1.51 -21.13 7.03
N GLN A 184 -2.64 -20.77 6.35
CA GLN A 184 -2.80 -21.07 4.93
C GLN A 184 -1.85 -20.25 4.07
N PRO A 185 -1.45 -20.74 2.86
CA PRO A 185 -0.67 -19.98 1.90
C PRO A 185 -1.36 -18.67 1.51
N VAL A 186 -0.59 -17.56 1.48
CA VAL A 186 -1.13 -16.25 1.11
C VAL A 186 -1.57 -16.18 -0.35
N GLY A 187 -1.03 -17.05 -1.20
CA GLY A 187 -1.41 -17.18 -2.60
C GLY A 187 -2.88 -17.55 -2.82
N LEU A 188 -3.52 -18.21 -1.83
CA LEU A 188 -4.95 -18.59 -1.88
C LEU A 188 -5.90 -17.42 -1.61
N LEU A 189 -5.39 -16.27 -1.18
CA LEU A 189 -6.21 -15.09 -0.92
C LEU A 189 -6.56 -14.34 -2.21
N SER A 190 -7.69 -13.64 -2.21
CA SER A 190 -8.02 -12.65 -3.24
C SER A 190 -6.97 -11.53 -3.28
N GLY A 191 -6.84 -10.84 -4.42
CA GLY A 191 -5.87 -9.75 -4.59
C GLY A 191 -5.99 -8.66 -3.52
N GLY A 192 -7.22 -8.28 -3.14
CA GLY A 192 -7.45 -7.31 -2.07
C GLY A 192 -6.94 -7.79 -0.71
N ASN A 193 -7.19 -9.06 -0.35
CA ASN A 193 -6.67 -9.61 0.89
C ASN A 193 -5.15 -9.79 0.88
N GLN A 194 -4.55 -10.15 -0.26
CA GLN A 194 -3.09 -10.16 -0.42
C GLN A 194 -2.49 -8.78 -0.16
N GLN A 195 -3.10 -7.71 -0.70
CA GLN A 195 -2.65 -6.33 -0.47
C GLN A 195 -2.73 -5.94 1.00
N LYS A 196 -3.82 -6.32 1.67
CA LYS A 196 -3.98 -6.11 3.12
C LYS A 196 -2.90 -6.83 3.93
N VAL A 197 -2.44 -8.02 3.51
CA VAL A 197 -1.32 -8.72 4.17
C VAL A 197 0.00 -7.96 3.99
N VAL A 198 0.26 -7.37 2.81
CA VAL A 198 1.45 -6.51 2.61
C VAL A 198 1.41 -5.29 3.53
N LEU A 199 0.24 -4.66 3.70
CA LEU A 199 0.09 -3.55 4.65
C LEU A 199 0.26 -4.02 6.11
N ALA A 200 -0.34 -5.16 6.48
CA ALA A 200 -0.22 -5.74 7.81
C ALA A 200 1.25 -6.01 8.19
N LYS A 201 2.09 -6.43 7.23
CA LYS A 201 3.53 -6.61 7.40
C LYS A 201 4.22 -5.36 7.94
N TRP A 202 3.89 -4.21 7.35
CA TRP A 202 4.50 -2.93 7.74
C TRP A 202 3.92 -2.38 9.04
N MET A 203 2.62 -2.55 9.25
CA MET A 203 1.99 -2.20 10.54
C MET A 203 2.55 -3.04 11.70
N ALA A 204 2.77 -4.34 11.49
CA ALA A 204 3.37 -5.23 12.47
C ALA A 204 4.81 -4.84 12.79
N ARG A 205 5.54 -4.26 11.84
CA ARG A 205 6.91 -3.75 12.03
C ARG A 205 6.91 -2.44 12.84
N GLY A 206 5.84 -1.63 12.76
CA GLY A 206 5.80 -0.30 13.36
C GLY A 206 6.75 0.64 12.61
N ILE A 207 6.33 1.07 11.43
CA ILE A 207 7.08 2.01 10.57
C ILE A 207 6.56 3.43 10.75
N ASP A 208 7.42 4.42 10.48
CA ASP A 208 7.11 5.85 10.51
C ASP A 208 6.76 6.40 9.13
N LEU A 209 7.38 5.87 8.07
CA LEU A 209 7.18 6.26 6.68
C LEU A 209 6.75 5.06 5.83
N LEU A 210 5.58 5.15 5.19
CA LEU A 210 5.08 4.14 4.28
C LEU A 210 5.11 4.65 2.83
N LEU A 211 5.91 4.01 2.00
CA LEU A 211 5.99 4.24 0.56
C LEU A 211 5.00 3.32 -0.14
N LEU A 212 4.10 3.88 -0.98
CA LEU A 212 3.06 3.14 -1.68
C LEU A 212 3.25 3.28 -3.19
N ASP A 213 3.69 2.20 -3.86
CA ASP A 213 3.85 2.18 -5.31
C ASP A 213 2.66 1.49 -5.95
N GLU A 214 1.82 2.26 -6.63
CA GLU A 214 0.59 1.79 -7.30
C GLU A 214 -0.24 0.78 -6.45
N PRO A 215 -0.53 1.10 -5.17
CA PRO A 215 -1.04 0.13 -4.20
C PRO A 215 -2.42 -0.44 -4.58
N THR A 216 -3.10 0.19 -5.53
CA THR A 216 -4.43 -0.24 -6.03
C THR A 216 -4.36 -1.06 -7.31
N ARG A 217 -3.17 -1.33 -7.85
CA ARG A 217 -3.02 -2.08 -9.10
C ARG A 217 -3.55 -3.51 -8.97
N GLY A 218 -4.39 -3.91 -9.93
CA GLY A 218 -5.00 -5.24 -9.96
C GLY A 218 -5.98 -5.53 -8.82
N LEU A 219 -6.51 -4.48 -8.18
CA LEU A 219 -7.62 -4.58 -7.24
C LEU A 219 -8.94 -4.23 -7.94
N ASP A 220 -10.01 -4.90 -7.52
CA ASP A 220 -11.37 -4.49 -7.87
C ASP A 220 -11.75 -3.16 -7.18
N ILE A 221 -12.90 -2.59 -7.58
CA ILE A 221 -13.33 -1.27 -7.10
C ILE A 221 -13.59 -1.29 -5.58
N GLY A 222 -14.15 -2.39 -5.05
CA GLY A 222 -14.42 -2.54 -3.63
C GLY A 222 -13.13 -2.59 -2.80
N ALA A 223 -12.16 -3.40 -3.24
CA ALA A 223 -10.86 -3.49 -2.59
C ALA A 223 -10.06 -2.17 -2.64
N LYS A 224 -10.22 -1.37 -3.73
CA LYS A 224 -9.62 -0.03 -3.81
C LYS A 224 -10.22 0.92 -2.76
N ALA A 225 -11.54 0.93 -2.64
CA ALA A 225 -12.23 1.75 -1.65
C ALA A 225 -11.79 1.39 -0.22
N ASP A 226 -11.74 0.09 0.09
CA ASP A 226 -11.25 -0.42 1.38
C ASP A 226 -9.81 0.03 1.66
N LEU A 227 -8.92 -0.05 0.66
CA LEU A 227 -7.52 0.35 0.81
C LEU A 227 -7.40 1.85 1.14
N PHE A 228 -8.12 2.70 0.41
CA PHE A 228 -8.12 4.14 0.70
C PHE A 228 -8.64 4.45 2.10
N GLU A 229 -9.69 3.77 2.56
CA GLU A 229 -10.17 3.90 3.93
C GLU A 229 -9.10 3.57 4.96
N GLN A 230 -8.31 2.51 4.71
CA GLN A 230 -7.26 2.06 5.61
C GLN A 230 -6.04 2.98 5.63
N VAL A 231 -5.67 3.57 4.49
CA VAL A 231 -4.57 4.55 4.41
C VAL A 231 -4.96 5.86 5.12
N HIS A 232 -6.25 6.21 5.15
CA HIS A 232 -6.74 7.40 5.83
C HIS A 232 -7.03 7.21 7.33
N ALA A 233 -7.10 5.97 7.84
CA ALA A 233 -7.40 5.66 9.24
C ALA A 233 -6.19 5.74 10.16
#